data_ac6fcb8dc3e3114557db8f94c13a9a58
#
_entry.id   ac6fcb8dc3e3114557db8f94c13a9a58
#
_cell.length_a   1.000
_cell.length_b   1.000
_cell.length_c   1.000
_cell.angle_alpha   90.00
_cell.angle_beta   90.00
_cell.angle_gamma   90.00
#
_symmetry.space_group_name_H-M   'P 1'
#
loop_
_entity.id
_entity.type
_entity.pdbx_description
1 polymer ?
#
loop_
_entity_poly.entity_id
_entity_poly.type
_entity_poly.pdbx_seq_one_letter_code
_entity_poly.pdbx_strand_id
1 'polypeptide(L)'
;HVIGGIIFGALILVHIIVNRKWVVNITKRIFDKNLKTRTRISYIISFCLLVTVCAILVSGICIMKAANYDRVMFWKMLHIGASYLSIALIGLHLGLYWNFVSNFFKKMFNIKNSGTMSIIIARIVVVALLVLGTYNLHTQGYFTKVNNTLSYAVQHIVPQDIEAPEGGGHYKKESLSFLQLINVYGSMMGVFAIGTYYVDSAIKKNKKTAKNNKMKQAS
;
A
#
# COMPACT_ATOMS: atom_id res chain seq x y z
N HIS A 1 3.21 11.66 -16.67
CA HIS A 1 3.76 10.91 -15.52
C HIS A 1 4.41 11.86 -14.50
N VAL A 2 5.32 12.74 -14.93
CA VAL A 2 6.02 13.69 -14.02
C VAL A 2 5.03 14.62 -13.31
N ILE A 3 4.13 15.26 -14.04
CA ILE A 3 3.11 16.17 -13.47
C ILE A 3 2.23 15.40 -12.45
N GLY A 4 1.76 14.20 -12.81
CA GLY A 4 0.98 13.36 -11.92
C GLY A 4 1.75 12.98 -10.64
N GLY A 5 3.05 12.70 -10.74
CA GLY A 5 3.93 12.44 -9.61
C GLY A 5 4.08 13.64 -8.66
N ILE A 6 4.23 14.85 -9.22
CA ILE A 6 4.32 16.08 -8.43
C ILE A 6 3.00 16.36 -7.68
N ILE A 7 1.87 16.24 -8.38
CA ILE A 7 0.54 16.42 -7.77
C ILE A 7 0.34 15.39 -6.64
N PHE A 8 0.68 14.13 -6.88
CA PHE A 8 0.58 13.07 -5.89
C PHE A 8 1.46 13.36 -4.66
N GLY A 9 2.71 13.80 -4.87
CA GLY A 9 3.60 14.23 -3.80
C GLY A 9 3.04 15.39 -2.98
N ALA A 10 2.46 16.40 -3.63
CA ALA A 10 1.81 17.52 -2.96
C ALA A 10 0.62 17.07 -2.10
N LEU A 11 -0.23 16.18 -2.63
CA LEU A 11 -1.37 15.62 -1.87
C LEU A 11 -0.91 14.83 -0.64
N ILE A 12 0.18 14.08 -0.73
CA ILE A 12 0.75 13.36 0.41
C ILE A 12 1.29 14.33 1.45
N LEU A 13 1.97 15.40 1.06
CA LEU A 13 2.40 16.44 1.99
C LEU A 13 1.23 17.06 2.75
N VAL A 14 0.15 17.42 2.05
CA VAL A 14 -1.07 17.91 2.69
C VAL A 14 -1.64 16.87 3.66
N HIS A 15 -1.70 15.60 3.26
CA HIS A 15 -2.17 14.51 4.13
C HIS A 15 -1.35 14.41 5.42
N ILE A 16 -0.02 14.51 5.34
CA ILE A 16 0.86 14.46 6.51
C ILE A 16 0.65 15.68 7.42
N ILE A 17 0.55 16.89 6.83
CA ILE A 17 0.34 18.14 7.57
C ILE A 17 -0.99 18.10 8.35
N VAL A 18 -2.06 17.64 7.72
CA VAL A 18 -3.37 17.48 8.37
C VAL A 18 -3.30 16.48 9.52
N ASN A 19 -2.54 15.41 9.37
CA ASN A 19 -2.42 14.35 10.37
C ASN A 19 -1.23 14.53 11.33
N ARG A 20 -0.52 15.67 11.30
CA ARG A 20 0.72 15.91 12.06
C ARG A 20 0.60 15.62 13.56
N LYS A 21 -0.53 15.99 14.18
CA LYS A 21 -0.76 15.76 15.62
C LYS A 21 -0.74 14.24 15.95
N TRP A 22 -1.37 13.44 15.12
CA TRP A 22 -1.37 11.98 15.27
C TRP A 22 0.04 11.41 15.10
N VAL A 23 0.75 11.82 14.04
CA VAL A 23 2.13 11.38 13.76
C VAL A 23 3.03 11.68 14.94
N VAL A 24 3.08 12.93 15.42
CA VAL A 24 3.94 13.33 16.54
C VAL A 24 3.62 12.55 17.83
N ASN A 25 2.32 12.41 18.16
CA ASN A 25 1.92 11.69 19.36
C ASN A 25 2.31 10.21 19.33
N ILE A 26 2.16 9.54 18.19
CA ILE A 26 2.51 8.12 18.10
C ILE A 26 4.03 7.95 18.03
N THR A 27 4.76 8.81 17.32
CA THR A 27 6.23 8.75 17.29
C THR A 27 6.82 8.81 18.68
N LYS A 28 6.32 9.70 19.54
CA LYS A 28 6.78 9.82 20.94
C LYS A 28 6.47 8.59 21.79
N ARG A 29 5.44 7.83 21.45
CA ARG A 29 4.92 6.70 22.23
C ARG A 29 5.13 5.34 21.57
N ILE A 30 5.88 5.25 20.49
CA ILE A 30 6.04 4.00 19.72
C ILE A 30 6.66 2.87 20.56
N PHE A 31 7.53 3.23 21.51
CA PHE A 31 8.18 2.29 22.44
C PHE A 31 7.41 2.09 23.75
N ASP A 32 6.29 2.81 23.96
CA ASP A 32 5.46 2.64 25.17
C ASP A 32 4.84 1.25 25.18
N LYS A 33 5.06 0.49 26.27
CA LYS A 33 4.52 -0.87 26.47
C LYS A 33 2.99 -0.89 26.44
N ASN A 34 2.32 0.20 26.82
CA ASN A 34 0.88 0.34 26.86
C ASN A 34 0.26 0.67 25.50
N LEU A 35 1.08 0.95 24.46
CA LEU A 35 0.57 1.25 23.14
C LEU A 35 -0.05 0.00 22.50
N LYS A 36 -1.29 0.13 22.02
CA LYS A 36 -2.00 -0.96 21.35
C LYS A 36 -1.21 -1.45 20.13
N THR A 37 -1.01 -2.76 20.01
CA THR A 37 -0.29 -3.39 18.88
C THR A 37 -0.80 -2.92 17.52
N ARG A 38 -2.12 -2.79 17.36
CA ARG A 38 -2.73 -2.28 16.11
C ARG A 38 -2.23 -0.88 15.76
N THR A 39 -2.14 0.02 16.73
CA THR A 39 -1.65 1.38 16.49
C THR A 39 -0.18 1.38 16.10
N ARG A 40 0.62 0.50 16.71
CA ARG A 40 2.03 0.31 16.36
C ARG A 40 2.20 -0.20 14.92
N ILE A 41 1.44 -1.23 14.54
CA ILE A 41 1.44 -1.77 13.17
C ILE A 41 1.02 -0.69 12.17
N SER A 42 -0.05 0.04 12.47
CA SER A 42 -0.53 1.13 11.60
C SER A 42 0.51 2.23 11.40
N TYR A 43 1.25 2.58 12.46
CA TYR A 43 2.34 3.56 12.36
C TYR A 43 3.49 3.03 11.50
N ILE A 44 3.91 1.77 11.70
CA ILE A 44 5.00 1.16 10.93
C ILE A 44 4.63 1.13 9.44
N ILE A 45 3.42 0.70 9.08
CA ILE A 45 2.96 0.69 7.68
C ILE A 45 2.95 2.11 7.10
N SER A 46 2.46 3.10 7.85
CA SER A 46 2.44 4.51 7.40
C SER A 46 3.86 5.06 7.22
N PHE A 47 4.79 4.69 8.09
CA PHE A 47 6.20 5.08 7.98
C PHE A 47 6.87 4.42 6.76
N CYS A 48 6.69 3.12 6.57
CA CYS A 48 7.19 2.42 5.38
C CYS A 48 6.62 3.01 4.09
N LEU A 49 5.33 3.37 4.08
CA LEU A 49 4.69 4.03 2.95
C LEU A 49 5.33 5.39 2.67
N LEU A 50 5.59 6.21 3.70
CA LEU A 50 6.28 7.49 3.55
C LEU A 50 7.66 7.32 2.94
N VAL A 51 8.48 6.39 3.47
CA VAL A 51 9.81 6.09 2.94
C VAL A 51 9.74 5.66 1.47
N THR A 52 8.78 4.80 1.13
CA THR A 52 8.58 4.31 -0.23
C THR A 52 8.19 5.44 -1.19
N VAL A 53 7.31 6.35 -0.77
CA VAL A 53 6.93 7.53 -1.58
C VAL A 53 8.10 8.48 -1.76
N CYS A 54 8.89 8.73 -0.71
CA CYS A 54 10.13 9.52 -0.85
C CYS A 54 11.10 8.88 -1.86
N ALA A 55 11.26 7.55 -1.80
CA ALA A 55 12.08 6.82 -2.76
C ALA A 55 11.58 6.96 -4.20
N ILE A 56 10.26 6.92 -4.43
CA ILE A 56 9.65 7.13 -5.76
C ILE A 56 9.92 8.54 -6.26
N LEU A 57 9.73 9.57 -5.43
CA LEU A 57 9.92 10.96 -5.83
C LEU A 57 11.39 11.27 -6.12
N VAL A 58 12.29 10.85 -5.22
CA VAL A 58 13.74 11.06 -5.37
C VAL A 58 14.26 10.33 -6.59
N SER A 59 13.94 9.05 -6.75
CA SER A 59 14.37 8.27 -7.92
C SER A 59 13.84 8.84 -9.22
N GLY A 60 12.61 9.33 -9.25
CA GLY A 60 12.03 10.01 -10.42
C GLY A 60 12.83 11.26 -10.83
N ILE A 61 13.22 12.09 -9.86
CA ILE A 61 14.06 13.27 -10.10
C ILE A 61 15.47 12.85 -10.55
N CYS A 62 16.05 11.83 -9.94
CA CYS A 62 17.38 11.33 -10.28
C CYS A 62 17.44 10.75 -11.70
N ILE A 63 16.39 10.03 -12.15
CA ILE A 63 16.30 9.52 -13.52
C ILE A 63 16.35 10.68 -14.53
N MET A 64 15.69 11.80 -14.24
CA MET A 64 15.67 12.96 -15.14
C MET A 64 17.02 13.68 -15.24
N LYS A 65 17.85 13.59 -14.18
CA LYS A 65 19.15 14.28 -14.09
C LYS A 65 20.35 13.39 -14.39
N ALA A 66 20.18 12.08 -14.48
CA ALA A 66 21.29 11.15 -14.63
C ALA A 66 21.86 11.18 -16.05
N ALA A 67 23.18 11.42 -16.17
CA ALA A 67 23.91 11.46 -17.44
C ALA A 67 24.46 10.09 -17.87
N ASN A 68 24.68 9.15 -16.92
CA ASN A 68 25.32 7.85 -17.17
C ASN A 68 24.30 6.71 -17.12
N TYR A 69 24.43 5.77 -18.04
CA TYR A 69 23.52 4.61 -18.18
C TYR A 69 23.34 3.80 -16.90
N ASP A 70 24.44 3.45 -16.21
CA ASP A 70 24.37 2.64 -14.99
C ASP A 70 23.61 3.33 -13.85
N ARG A 71 23.82 4.64 -13.69
CA ARG A 71 23.07 5.45 -12.70
C ARG A 71 21.58 5.53 -13.07
N VAL A 72 21.26 5.68 -14.35
CA VAL A 72 19.87 5.65 -14.81
C VAL A 72 19.22 4.31 -14.50
N MET A 73 19.92 3.21 -14.74
CA MET A 73 19.40 1.87 -14.48
C MET A 73 19.10 1.62 -13.00
N PHE A 74 20.02 2.01 -12.11
CA PHE A 74 19.80 1.92 -10.66
C PHE A 74 18.55 2.68 -10.22
N TRP A 75 18.43 3.97 -10.60
CA TRP A 75 17.29 4.80 -10.21
C TRP A 75 15.98 4.29 -10.81
N LYS A 76 16.02 3.76 -12.03
CA LYS A 76 14.86 3.19 -12.71
C LYS A 76 14.37 1.92 -11.99
N MET A 77 15.28 1.03 -11.59
CA MET A 77 14.93 -0.18 -10.84
C MET A 77 14.33 0.18 -9.47
N LEU A 78 14.94 1.12 -8.75
CA LEU A 78 14.42 1.62 -7.49
C LEU A 78 13.04 2.25 -7.65
N HIS A 79 12.84 3.09 -8.67
CA HIS A 79 11.55 3.74 -8.95
C HIS A 79 10.44 2.74 -9.22
N ILE A 80 10.70 1.76 -10.07
CA ILE A 80 9.73 0.70 -10.43
C ILE A 80 9.39 -0.14 -9.20
N GLY A 81 10.41 -0.61 -8.49
CA GLY A 81 10.19 -1.49 -7.33
C GLY A 81 9.50 -0.79 -6.18
N ALA A 82 9.89 0.44 -5.86
CA ALA A 82 9.21 1.26 -4.86
C ALA A 82 7.75 1.51 -5.27
N SER A 83 7.47 1.71 -6.57
CA SER A 83 6.10 1.89 -7.06
C SER A 83 5.25 0.62 -6.86
N TYR A 84 5.79 -0.57 -7.17
CA TYR A 84 5.08 -1.83 -6.90
C TYR A 84 4.89 -2.07 -5.39
N LEU A 85 5.91 -1.82 -4.56
CA LEU A 85 5.80 -1.94 -3.11
C LEU A 85 4.75 -0.98 -2.54
N SER A 86 4.65 0.24 -3.08
CA SER A 86 3.64 1.22 -2.64
C SER A 86 2.21 0.73 -2.84
N ILE A 87 1.92 -0.08 -3.87
CA ILE A 87 0.58 -0.65 -4.11
C ILE A 87 0.14 -1.50 -2.91
N ALA A 88 1.02 -2.41 -2.44
CA ALA A 88 0.74 -3.21 -1.26
C ALA A 88 0.58 -2.34 -0.01
N LEU A 89 1.52 -1.43 0.24
CA LEU A 89 1.51 -0.57 1.43
C LEU A 89 0.29 0.35 1.49
N ILE A 90 -0.14 0.92 0.35
CA ILE A 90 -1.38 1.71 0.28
C ILE A 90 -2.58 0.81 0.58
N GLY A 91 -2.64 -0.40 0.00
CA GLY A 91 -3.70 -1.35 0.28
C GLY A 91 -3.77 -1.73 1.76
N LEU A 92 -2.64 -2.07 2.39
CA LEU A 92 -2.54 -2.36 3.82
C LEU A 92 -3.00 -1.15 4.66
N HIS A 93 -2.56 0.05 4.31
CA HIS A 93 -2.95 1.28 4.99
C HIS A 93 -4.45 1.53 4.91
N LEU A 94 -5.03 1.45 3.70
CA LEU A 94 -6.48 1.59 3.48
C LEU A 94 -7.28 0.52 4.23
N GLY A 95 -6.83 -0.72 4.25
CA GLY A 95 -7.49 -1.82 4.95
C GLY A 95 -7.57 -1.60 6.46
N LEU A 96 -6.50 -1.10 7.09
CA LEU A 96 -6.49 -0.74 8.51
C LEU A 96 -7.44 0.42 8.85
N TYR A 97 -7.59 1.38 7.94
CA TYR A 97 -8.45 2.55 8.10
C TYR A 97 -9.80 2.43 7.38
N TRP A 98 -10.17 1.21 6.92
CA TRP A 98 -11.37 1.00 6.11
C TRP A 98 -12.65 1.57 6.72
N ASN A 99 -12.83 1.42 8.02
CA ASN A 99 -14.01 1.97 8.71
C ASN A 99 -14.07 3.50 8.61
N PHE A 100 -12.94 4.18 8.71
CA PHE A 100 -12.86 5.62 8.54
C PHE A 100 -13.20 6.03 7.10
N VAL A 101 -12.58 5.36 6.13
CA VAL A 101 -12.80 5.60 4.69
C VAL A 101 -14.27 5.35 4.33
N SER A 102 -14.83 4.22 4.76
CA SER A 102 -16.23 3.87 4.50
C SER A 102 -17.21 4.90 5.12
N ASN A 103 -16.96 5.32 6.36
CA ASN A 103 -17.81 6.33 7.02
C ASN A 103 -17.69 7.71 6.36
N PHE A 104 -16.50 8.09 5.89
CA PHE A 104 -16.29 9.31 5.13
C PHE A 104 -17.12 9.31 3.84
N PHE A 105 -17.06 8.22 3.04
CA PHE A 105 -17.84 8.10 1.82
C PHE A 105 -19.35 8.07 2.09
N LYS A 106 -19.80 7.33 3.11
CA LYS A 106 -21.21 7.33 3.52
C LYS A 106 -21.72 8.75 3.85
N LYS A 107 -20.91 9.51 4.58
CA LYS A 107 -21.25 10.89 4.93
C LYS A 107 -21.26 11.80 3.69
N MET A 108 -20.26 11.68 2.82
CA MET A 108 -20.13 12.50 1.62
C MET A 108 -21.29 12.28 0.64
N PHE A 109 -21.73 11.03 0.46
CA PHE A 109 -22.85 10.66 -0.41
C PHE A 109 -24.21 10.61 0.31
N ASN A 110 -24.28 11.04 1.57
CA ASN A 110 -25.50 11.06 2.38
C ASN A 110 -26.24 9.70 2.43
N ILE A 111 -25.48 8.60 2.47
CA ILE A 111 -26.05 7.26 2.53
C ILE A 111 -26.53 6.97 3.94
N LYS A 112 -27.85 7.17 4.18
CA LYS A 112 -28.45 7.09 5.52
C LYS A 112 -28.74 5.65 5.99
N ASN A 113 -29.06 4.72 5.09
CA ASN A 113 -29.34 3.32 5.43
C ASN A 113 -28.80 2.38 4.35
N SER A 114 -28.07 1.35 4.78
CA SER A 114 -27.70 0.22 3.90
C SER A 114 -28.81 -0.84 3.98
N GLY A 115 -29.75 -0.80 3.06
CA GLY A 115 -30.70 -1.90 2.89
C GLY A 115 -30.01 -3.20 2.47
N THR A 116 -30.71 -4.33 2.53
CA THR A 116 -30.20 -5.66 2.15
C THR A 116 -29.54 -5.66 0.76
N MET A 117 -30.08 -4.93 -0.20
CA MET A 117 -29.50 -4.79 -1.55
C MET A 117 -28.12 -4.15 -1.53
N SER A 118 -27.89 -3.13 -0.71
CA SER A 118 -26.58 -2.48 -0.58
C SER A 118 -25.52 -3.45 -0.03
N ILE A 119 -25.90 -4.33 0.89
CA ILE A 119 -25.00 -5.35 1.46
C ILE A 119 -24.65 -6.39 0.39
N ILE A 120 -25.60 -6.83 -0.41
CA ILE A 120 -25.39 -7.79 -1.49
C ILE A 120 -24.45 -7.20 -2.54
N ILE A 121 -24.71 -5.97 -2.99
CA ILE A 121 -23.87 -5.26 -3.95
C ILE A 121 -22.45 -5.14 -3.42
N ALA A 122 -22.27 -4.72 -2.15
CA ALA A 122 -20.96 -4.61 -1.53
C ALA A 122 -20.18 -5.95 -1.52
N ARG A 123 -20.86 -7.07 -1.25
CA ARG A 123 -20.26 -8.40 -1.30
C ARG A 123 -19.84 -8.80 -2.71
N ILE A 124 -20.68 -8.54 -3.72
CA ILE A 124 -20.36 -8.79 -5.13
C ILE A 124 -19.13 -7.99 -5.54
N VAL A 125 -19.06 -6.70 -5.19
CA VAL A 125 -17.91 -5.84 -5.48
C VAL A 125 -16.64 -6.36 -4.82
N VAL A 126 -16.70 -6.80 -3.56
CA VAL A 126 -15.54 -7.38 -2.85
C VAL A 126 -15.06 -8.64 -3.55
N VAL A 127 -15.95 -9.55 -3.94
CA VAL A 127 -15.58 -10.78 -4.67
C VAL A 127 -14.98 -10.44 -6.04
N ALA A 128 -15.59 -9.53 -6.79
CA ALA A 128 -15.08 -9.09 -8.08
C ALA A 128 -13.68 -8.47 -7.96
N LEU A 129 -13.45 -7.61 -6.96
CA LEU A 129 -12.12 -7.02 -6.70
C LEU A 129 -11.08 -8.09 -6.31
N LEU A 130 -11.45 -9.10 -5.54
CA LEU A 130 -10.54 -10.20 -5.19
C LEU A 130 -10.18 -11.02 -6.44
N VAL A 131 -11.12 -11.37 -7.27
CA VAL A 131 -10.88 -12.16 -8.49
C VAL A 131 -10.02 -11.35 -9.48
N LEU A 132 -10.42 -10.12 -9.81
CA LEU A 132 -9.70 -9.26 -10.73
C LEU A 132 -8.30 -8.90 -10.19
N GLY A 133 -8.20 -8.61 -8.90
CA GLY A 133 -6.94 -8.22 -8.30
C GLY A 133 -5.93 -9.38 -8.23
N THR A 134 -6.35 -10.60 -7.88
CA THR A 134 -5.49 -11.78 -7.91
C THR A 134 -5.07 -12.14 -9.34
N TYR A 135 -5.96 -12.04 -10.30
CA TYR A 135 -5.64 -12.18 -11.71
C TYR A 135 -4.57 -11.16 -12.15
N ASN A 136 -4.76 -9.88 -11.83
CA ASN A 136 -3.81 -8.82 -12.17
C ASN A 136 -2.46 -8.96 -11.44
N LEU A 137 -2.44 -9.38 -10.16
CA LEU A 137 -1.20 -9.69 -9.43
C LEU A 137 -0.38 -10.76 -10.15
N HIS A 138 -1.04 -11.78 -10.69
CA HIS A 138 -0.38 -12.86 -11.42
C HIS A 138 0.09 -12.39 -12.81
N THR A 139 -0.79 -11.84 -13.62
CA THR A 139 -0.51 -11.46 -15.03
C THR A 139 0.52 -10.32 -15.14
N GLN A 140 0.53 -9.39 -14.19
CA GLN A 140 1.54 -8.33 -14.15
C GLN A 140 2.88 -8.78 -13.54
N GLY A 141 2.98 -10.02 -13.08
CA GLY A 141 4.19 -10.53 -12.44
C GLY A 141 4.60 -9.70 -11.21
N TYR A 142 3.62 -9.30 -10.40
CA TYR A 142 3.83 -8.40 -9.26
C TYR A 142 4.95 -8.87 -8.34
N PHE A 143 4.88 -10.11 -7.87
CA PHE A 143 5.87 -10.67 -6.94
C PHE A 143 7.26 -10.78 -7.55
N THR A 144 7.35 -11.14 -8.83
CA THR A 144 8.61 -11.20 -9.55
C THR A 144 9.26 -9.82 -9.65
N LYS A 145 8.48 -8.79 -9.97
CA LYS A 145 8.99 -7.40 -10.06
C LYS A 145 9.47 -6.87 -8.72
N VAL A 146 8.74 -7.14 -7.64
CA VAL A 146 9.14 -6.76 -6.28
C VAL A 146 10.42 -7.51 -5.87
N ASN A 147 10.47 -8.82 -6.10
CA ASN A 147 11.63 -9.64 -5.76
C ASN A 147 12.88 -9.23 -6.54
N ASN A 148 12.76 -9.02 -7.85
CA ASN A 148 13.89 -8.60 -8.70
C ASN A 148 14.45 -7.24 -8.26
N THR A 149 13.59 -6.30 -7.88
CA THR A 149 14.04 -5.00 -7.35
C THR A 149 14.74 -5.16 -6.02
N LEU A 150 14.22 -6.00 -5.12
CA LEU A 150 14.85 -6.25 -3.83
C LEU A 150 16.22 -6.91 -4.01
N SER A 151 16.31 -7.93 -4.86
CA SER A 151 17.58 -8.62 -5.18
C SER A 151 18.60 -7.65 -5.77
N TYR A 152 18.16 -6.80 -6.71
CA TYR A 152 19.01 -5.78 -7.32
C TYR A 152 19.51 -4.76 -6.27
N ALA A 153 18.65 -4.31 -5.38
CA ALA A 153 19.02 -3.38 -4.31
C ALA A 153 20.05 -4.02 -3.35
N VAL A 154 19.84 -5.27 -2.96
CA VAL A 154 20.77 -6.02 -2.08
C VAL A 154 22.14 -6.19 -2.75
N GLN A 155 22.18 -6.56 -4.02
CA GLN A 155 23.45 -6.73 -4.78
C GLN A 155 24.26 -5.43 -4.89
N HIS A 156 23.59 -4.27 -4.97
CA HIS A 156 24.28 -2.98 -5.06
C HIS A 156 24.64 -2.37 -3.70
N ILE A 157 24.06 -2.86 -2.61
CA ILE A 157 24.42 -2.45 -1.25
C ILE A 157 25.52 -3.33 -0.67
N VAL A 158 25.56 -4.62 -1.06
CA VAL A 158 26.55 -5.59 -0.64
C VAL A 158 27.53 -5.78 -1.81
N PRO A 159 28.80 -5.38 -1.71
CA PRO A 159 29.79 -5.63 -2.77
C PRO A 159 29.97 -7.14 -2.92
N GLN A 160 29.44 -7.72 -3.96
CA GLN A 160 29.72 -9.07 -4.39
C GLN A 160 30.07 -9.06 -5.87
N ASP A 161 31.15 -9.74 -6.21
CA ASP A 161 31.57 -10.04 -7.60
C ASP A 161 30.56 -11.01 -8.24
N ILE A 162 29.36 -10.53 -8.54
CA ILE A 162 28.33 -11.34 -9.21
C ILE A 162 27.90 -10.60 -10.47
N GLU A 163 28.07 -11.28 -11.61
CA GLU A 163 27.62 -10.87 -12.93
C GLU A 163 26.18 -10.40 -12.91
N ALA A 164 25.93 -9.23 -13.51
CA ALA A 164 24.60 -8.65 -13.63
C ALA A 164 23.65 -9.65 -14.29
N PRO A 165 22.44 -9.89 -13.76
CA PRO A 165 21.49 -10.75 -14.44
C PRO A 165 21.13 -10.11 -15.78
N GLU A 166 21.41 -10.79 -16.87
CA GLU A 166 20.93 -10.47 -18.21
C GLU A 166 19.40 -10.57 -18.23
N GLY A 167 18.75 -9.47 -17.92
CA GLY A 167 17.30 -9.37 -17.86
C GLY A 167 16.81 -8.00 -18.27
N GLY A 168 17.37 -7.47 -19.33
CA GLY A 168 16.80 -6.34 -20.06
C GLY A 168 15.51 -6.76 -20.77
N GLY A 169 14.48 -7.13 -20.04
CA GLY A 169 13.16 -7.36 -20.61
C GLY A 169 12.70 -6.10 -21.32
N HIS A 170 12.57 -6.16 -22.64
CA HIS A 170 11.86 -5.17 -23.45
C HIS A 170 10.43 -5.07 -22.90
N TYR A 171 10.20 -4.13 -21.98
CA TYR A 171 8.85 -3.78 -21.58
C TYR A 171 8.17 -3.15 -22.79
N LYS A 172 7.32 -3.93 -23.45
CA LYS A 172 6.42 -3.43 -24.49
C LYS A 172 5.62 -2.30 -23.86
N LYS A 173 5.85 -1.09 -24.32
CA LYS A 173 5.20 0.12 -23.83
C LYS A 173 3.79 0.19 -24.43
N GLU A 174 2.88 -0.66 -23.94
CA GLU A 174 1.46 -0.47 -24.21
C GLU A 174 1.01 0.70 -23.34
N SER A 175 0.57 1.77 -23.98
CA SER A 175 -0.04 2.91 -23.31
C SER A 175 -1.42 2.47 -22.79
N LEU A 176 -1.46 2.01 -21.54
CA LEU A 176 -2.72 1.68 -20.88
C LEU A 176 -3.57 2.95 -20.77
N SER A 177 -4.86 2.83 -21.11
CA SER A 177 -5.81 3.91 -20.86
C SER A 177 -5.95 4.17 -19.35
N PHE A 178 -6.39 5.36 -18.98
CA PHE A 178 -6.58 5.72 -17.57
C PHE A 178 -7.49 4.72 -16.81
N LEU A 179 -8.55 4.25 -17.46
CA LEU A 179 -9.45 3.24 -16.89
C LEU A 179 -8.77 1.89 -16.69
N GLN A 180 -7.92 1.47 -17.62
CA GLN A 180 -7.12 0.25 -17.49
C GLN A 180 -6.12 0.35 -16.35
N LEU A 181 -5.47 1.51 -16.15
CA LEU A 181 -4.59 1.75 -15.02
C LEU A 181 -5.33 1.62 -13.68
N ILE A 182 -6.51 2.24 -13.55
CA ILE A 182 -7.35 2.11 -12.35
C ILE A 182 -7.75 0.66 -12.13
N ASN A 183 -8.17 -0.05 -13.17
CA ASN A 183 -8.58 -1.45 -13.04
C ASN A 183 -7.42 -2.33 -12.57
N VAL A 184 -6.27 -2.24 -13.22
CA VAL A 184 -5.10 -3.07 -12.90
C VAL A 184 -4.58 -2.76 -11.50
N TYR A 185 -4.15 -1.53 -11.24
CA TYR A 185 -3.51 -1.17 -9.99
C TYR A 185 -4.49 -0.99 -8.83
N GLY A 186 -5.71 -0.52 -9.10
CA GLY A 186 -6.76 -0.38 -8.10
C GLY A 186 -7.26 -1.74 -7.61
N SER A 187 -7.42 -2.74 -8.49
CA SER A 187 -7.81 -4.08 -8.08
C SER A 187 -6.72 -4.80 -7.28
N MET A 188 -5.44 -4.66 -7.67
CA MET A 188 -4.32 -5.18 -6.89
C MET A 188 -4.29 -4.58 -5.47
N MET A 189 -4.41 -3.25 -5.37
CA MET A 189 -4.50 -2.54 -4.09
C MET A 189 -5.69 -3.01 -3.27
N GLY A 190 -6.83 -3.28 -3.94
CA GLY A 190 -8.05 -3.82 -3.35
C GLY A 190 -7.83 -5.15 -2.65
N VAL A 191 -7.06 -6.07 -3.23
CA VAL A 191 -6.73 -7.38 -2.60
C VAL A 191 -6.04 -7.16 -1.25
N PHE A 192 -5.02 -6.31 -1.21
CA PHE A 192 -4.31 -6.02 0.04
C PHE A 192 -5.21 -5.30 1.06
N ALA A 193 -6.05 -4.36 0.62
CA ALA A 193 -6.97 -3.64 1.51
C ALA A 193 -8.04 -4.57 2.11
N ILE A 194 -8.65 -5.41 1.28
CA ILE A 194 -9.67 -6.39 1.71
C ILE A 194 -9.05 -7.39 2.68
N GLY A 195 -7.90 -7.99 2.32
CA GLY A 195 -7.19 -8.94 3.19
C GLY A 195 -6.90 -8.34 4.56
N THR A 196 -6.33 -7.13 4.60
CA THR A 196 -6.00 -6.43 5.83
C THR A 196 -7.24 -6.12 6.67
N TYR A 197 -8.32 -5.65 6.05
CA TYR A 197 -9.57 -5.38 6.75
C TYR A 197 -10.16 -6.63 7.42
N TYR A 198 -10.19 -7.77 6.72
CA TYR A 198 -10.71 -9.01 7.29
C TYR A 198 -9.83 -9.55 8.40
N VAL A 199 -8.50 -9.50 8.26
CA VAL A 199 -7.55 -9.90 9.31
C VAL A 199 -7.70 -9.01 10.55
N ASP A 200 -7.74 -7.68 10.40
CA ASP A 200 -7.95 -6.74 11.52
C ASP A 200 -9.30 -6.99 12.22
N SER A 201 -10.34 -7.27 11.45
CA SER A 201 -11.68 -7.56 11.96
C SER A 201 -11.73 -8.88 12.74
N ALA A 202 -11.08 -9.93 12.25
CA ALA A 202 -10.98 -11.23 12.94
C ALA A 202 -10.23 -11.12 14.27
N ILE A 203 -9.09 -10.39 14.29
CA ILE A 203 -8.32 -10.15 15.51
C ILE A 203 -9.17 -9.41 16.57
N LYS A 204 -9.94 -8.41 16.16
CA LYS A 204 -10.84 -7.67 17.07
C LYS A 204 -11.92 -8.56 17.65
N LYS A 205 -12.54 -9.41 16.83
CA LYS A 205 -13.59 -10.35 17.25
C LYS A 205 -13.06 -11.33 18.30
N ASN A 206 -11.89 -11.94 18.04
CA ASN A 206 -11.27 -12.91 18.96
C ASN A 206 -10.93 -12.26 20.32
N LYS A 207 -10.40 -11.03 20.32
CA LYS A 207 -10.12 -10.30 21.56
C LYS A 207 -11.38 -10.01 22.37
N LYS A 208 -12.50 -9.66 21.71
CA LYS A 208 -13.78 -9.41 22.37
C LYS A 208 -14.35 -10.70 23.00
N THR A 209 -14.29 -11.81 22.29
CA THR A 209 -14.74 -13.12 22.79
C THR A 209 -13.92 -13.55 24.00
N ALA A 210 -12.59 -13.47 23.95
CA ALA A 210 -11.70 -13.81 25.05
C ALA A 210 -11.97 -12.96 26.31
N LYS A 211 -12.25 -11.65 26.14
CA LYS A 211 -12.61 -10.76 27.24
C LYS A 211 -13.95 -11.16 27.88
N ASN A 212 -14.96 -11.48 27.08
CA ASN A 212 -16.28 -11.89 27.57
C ASN A 212 -16.20 -13.22 28.33
N ASN A 213 -15.40 -14.18 27.85
CA ASN A 213 -15.21 -15.47 28.53
C ASN A 213 -14.53 -15.31 29.91
N LYS A 214 -13.51 -14.42 30.00
CA LYS A 214 -12.86 -14.10 31.28
C LYS A 214 -13.83 -13.46 32.29
N MET A 215 -14.72 -12.58 31.85
CA MET A 215 -15.74 -11.96 32.72
C MET A 215 -16.76 -12.98 33.22
N LYS A 216 -17.16 -13.96 32.39
CA LYS A 216 -18.09 -15.04 32.79
C LYS A 216 -17.47 -16.06 33.76
N GLN A 217 -16.15 -16.20 33.77
CA GLN A 217 -15.45 -17.08 34.73
C GLN A 217 -15.19 -16.41 36.08
N ALA A 218 -15.28 -15.08 36.15
CA ALA A 218 -15.04 -14.30 37.35
C ALA A 218 -16.35 -13.90 38.09
N SER A 219 -17.50 -14.17 37.48
CA SER A 219 -18.85 -14.06 38.08
C SER A 219 -19.35 -15.41 38.58
#